data_a9b42fcda48267d84fcfc652b3afa5b0
#
_entry.id   a9b42fcda48267d84fcfc652b3afa5b0
#
_cell.length_a   1.000
_cell.length_b   1.000
_cell.length_c   1.000
_cell.angle_alpha   90.00
_cell.angle_beta   90.00
_cell.angle_gamma   90.00
#
_symmetry.space_group_name_H-M   'P 1'
#
loop_
_entity.id
_entity.type
_entity.pdbx_description
1 polymer ?
#
loop_
_entity_poly.entity_id
_entity_poly.type
_entity_poly.pdbx_seq_one_letter_code
_entity_poly.pdbx_strand_id
1 'polypeptide(L)'
;INQWLKTTLGAGKTVAINPDMISINGYKALESELKAAGLNIYTEFDFINAIWTDRPAMPQSKAVVFDETHCGQSTADKLTALRTRMADANANTLLLTALDDIALLFNLRGADIDYNPVLIAFGLITDKDATLFINPDKLTDEVRAHLDKAGVKTADYTEVKPALSALAANTRIAVDPVKCNYALYKA
;
A
#
# COMPACT_ATOMS: atom_id res chain seq x y z
N ILE A 1 -7.21 13.87 -19.93
CA ILE A 1 -7.06 12.49 -20.46
C ILE A 1 -8.45 11.89 -20.72
N ASN A 2 -9.35 11.81 -19.73
CA ASN A 2 -10.66 11.15 -19.85
C ASN A 2 -11.50 11.69 -20.99
N GLN A 3 -11.58 13.04 -21.14
CA GLN A 3 -12.32 13.67 -22.23
C GLN A 3 -11.73 13.30 -23.60
N TRP A 4 -10.41 13.30 -23.72
CA TRP A 4 -9.73 12.90 -24.95
C TRP A 4 -10.02 11.44 -25.31
N LEU A 5 -9.97 10.51 -24.35
CA LEU A 5 -10.32 9.11 -24.57
C LEU A 5 -11.74 8.96 -25.11
N LYS A 6 -12.70 9.65 -24.49
CA LYS A 6 -14.12 9.60 -24.90
C LYS A 6 -14.37 10.17 -26.31
N THR A 7 -13.62 11.20 -26.71
CA THR A 7 -13.80 11.82 -28.03
C THR A 7 -13.00 11.12 -29.14
N THR A 8 -11.89 10.45 -28.79
CA THR A 8 -10.98 9.84 -29.78
C THR A 8 -11.33 8.36 -30.04
N LEU A 9 -11.77 7.64 -29.00
CA LEU A 9 -12.12 6.24 -29.10
C LEU A 9 -13.61 6.05 -29.39
N GLY A 10 -13.93 5.20 -30.35
CA GLY A 10 -15.32 4.79 -30.60
C GLY A 10 -15.83 3.80 -29.54
N ALA A 11 -17.16 3.73 -29.40
CA ALA A 11 -17.82 2.77 -28.50
C ALA A 11 -17.34 1.30 -28.77
N GLY A 12 -17.27 0.49 -27.72
CA GLY A 12 -16.78 -0.89 -27.75
C GLY A 12 -15.25 -1.03 -27.67
N LYS A 13 -14.49 0.07 -27.74
CA LYS A 13 -13.02 0.02 -27.54
C LYS A 13 -12.65 -0.19 -26.09
N THR A 14 -11.45 -0.72 -25.85
CA THR A 14 -10.92 -1.03 -24.52
C THR A 14 -9.74 -0.12 -24.20
N VAL A 15 -9.77 0.48 -23.02
CA VAL A 15 -8.67 1.25 -22.43
C VAL A 15 -7.96 0.36 -21.43
N ALA A 16 -6.66 0.09 -21.65
CA ALA A 16 -5.84 -0.64 -20.69
C ALA A 16 -5.18 0.33 -19.71
N ILE A 17 -5.21 -0.01 -18.43
CA ILE A 17 -4.54 0.73 -17.35
C ILE A 17 -3.81 -0.24 -16.43
N ASN A 18 -2.68 0.22 -15.85
CA ASN A 18 -2.01 -0.53 -14.81
C ASN A 18 -2.72 -0.27 -13.46
N PRO A 19 -3.30 -1.29 -12.80
CA PRO A 19 -4.06 -1.12 -11.57
C PRO A 19 -3.16 -0.77 -10.35
N ASP A 20 -1.85 -0.98 -10.41
CA ASP A 20 -0.90 -0.55 -9.38
C ASP A 20 -0.68 0.97 -9.38
N MET A 21 -1.01 1.66 -10.48
CA MET A 21 -0.77 3.09 -10.68
C MET A 21 -2.00 3.97 -10.50
N ILE A 22 -3.11 3.42 -10.07
CA ILE A 22 -4.35 4.15 -9.86
C ILE A 22 -4.97 3.78 -8.52
N SER A 23 -5.45 4.78 -7.77
CA SER A 23 -6.15 4.52 -6.51
C SER A 23 -7.54 3.89 -6.72
N ILE A 24 -8.11 3.31 -5.67
CA ILE A 24 -9.47 2.74 -5.71
C ILE A 24 -10.48 3.77 -6.21
N ASN A 25 -10.45 4.98 -5.63
CA ASN A 25 -11.38 6.05 -6.04
C ASN A 25 -11.10 6.54 -7.45
N GLY A 26 -9.82 6.67 -7.83
CA GLY A 26 -9.44 7.04 -9.20
C GLY A 26 -9.94 6.03 -10.23
N TYR A 27 -9.78 4.74 -9.94
CA TYR A 27 -10.29 3.67 -10.82
C TYR A 27 -11.81 3.72 -10.96
N LYS A 28 -12.54 3.78 -9.84
CA LYS A 28 -14.01 3.81 -9.85
C LYS A 28 -14.56 5.02 -10.63
N ALA A 29 -13.95 6.19 -10.46
CA ALA A 29 -14.32 7.38 -11.22
C ALA A 29 -14.05 7.21 -12.72
N LEU A 30 -12.86 6.74 -13.10
CA LEU A 30 -12.48 6.49 -14.48
C LEU A 30 -13.39 5.43 -15.12
N GLU A 31 -13.64 4.32 -14.42
CA GLU A 31 -14.52 3.25 -14.90
C GLU A 31 -15.93 3.77 -15.20
N SER A 32 -16.51 4.55 -14.27
CA SER A 32 -17.84 5.13 -14.45
C SER A 32 -17.90 6.03 -15.69
N GLU A 33 -16.91 6.91 -15.86
CA GLU A 33 -16.84 7.81 -17.01
C GLU A 33 -16.66 7.09 -18.35
N LEU A 34 -15.79 6.08 -18.40
CA LEU A 34 -15.52 5.34 -19.64
C LEU A 34 -16.69 4.42 -20.01
N LYS A 35 -17.32 3.76 -19.04
CA LYS A 35 -18.53 2.97 -19.27
C LYS A 35 -19.70 3.82 -19.80
N ALA A 36 -19.88 5.03 -19.28
CA ALA A 36 -20.89 5.96 -19.78
C ALA A 36 -20.65 6.39 -21.24
N ALA A 37 -19.40 6.30 -21.71
CA ALA A 37 -19.02 6.56 -23.11
C ALA A 37 -19.00 5.27 -23.98
N GLY A 38 -19.46 4.14 -23.45
CA GLY A 38 -19.44 2.85 -24.16
C GLY A 38 -18.06 2.20 -24.32
N LEU A 39 -17.09 2.61 -23.50
CA LEU A 39 -15.73 2.07 -23.49
C LEU A 39 -15.56 1.01 -22.41
N ASN A 40 -14.68 0.04 -22.67
CA ASN A 40 -14.27 -0.98 -21.71
C ASN A 40 -12.96 -0.62 -21.01
N ILE A 41 -12.72 -1.19 -19.82
CA ILE A 41 -11.43 -1.09 -19.11
C ILE A 41 -10.81 -2.48 -18.98
N TYR A 42 -9.49 -2.55 -19.14
CA TYR A 42 -8.68 -3.74 -18.96
C TYR A 42 -7.55 -3.47 -17.97
N THR A 43 -7.38 -4.33 -16.95
CA THR A 43 -6.45 -4.13 -15.84
C THR A 43 -5.49 -5.31 -15.62
N GLU A 44 -5.47 -6.31 -16.49
CA GLU A 44 -4.73 -7.56 -16.27
C GLU A 44 -3.34 -7.59 -16.93
N PHE A 45 -2.85 -6.45 -17.43
CA PHE A 45 -1.57 -6.38 -18.12
C PHE A 45 -0.70 -5.22 -17.64
N ASP A 46 0.52 -5.51 -17.23
CA ASP A 46 1.53 -4.50 -16.88
C ASP A 46 2.32 -4.07 -18.13
N PHE A 47 1.74 -3.15 -18.89
CA PHE A 47 2.38 -2.59 -20.08
C PHE A 47 3.54 -1.65 -19.75
N ILE A 48 3.64 -1.11 -18.53
CA ILE A 48 4.76 -0.23 -18.13
C ILE A 48 6.05 -1.03 -18.10
N ASN A 49 6.07 -2.18 -17.43
CA ASN A 49 7.24 -3.05 -17.40
C ASN A 49 7.58 -3.63 -18.79
N ALA A 50 6.58 -3.82 -19.66
CA ALA A 50 6.81 -4.30 -21.01
C ALA A 50 7.53 -3.29 -21.93
N ILE A 51 7.34 -1.98 -21.70
CA ILE A 51 7.89 -0.92 -22.55
C ILE A 51 9.07 -0.17 -21.92
N TRP A 52 9.19 -0.14 -20.59
CA TRP A 52 10.25 0.57 -19.89
C TRP A 52 11.37 -0.39 -19.45
N THR A 53 12.19 -0.79 -20.41
CA THR A 53 13.21 -1.84 -20.25
C THR A 53 14.43 -1.40 -19.41
N ASP A 54 14.67 -0.11 -19.30
CA ASP A 54 15.75 0.50 -18.50
C ASP A 54 15.24 1.17 -17.22
N ARG A 55 14.10 0.69 -16.71
CA ARG A 55 13.50 1.20 -15.48
C ARG A 55 14.47 1.07 -14.29
N PRO A 56 14.72 2.17 -13.53
CA PRO A 56 15.53 2.10 -12.32
C PRO A 56 15.00 1.09 -11.32
N ALA A 57 15.91 0.45 -10.58
CA ALA A 57 15.53 -0.38 -9.45
C ALA A 57 14.85 0.45 -8.35
N MET A 58 14.04 -0.21 -7.52
CA MET A 58 13.45 0.44 -6.35
C MET A 58 14.55 0.94 -5.41
N PRO A 59 14.35 2.09 -4.71
CA PRO A 59 15.28 2.61 -3.73
C PRO A 59 15.61 1.59 -2.65
N GLN A 60 16.89 1.59 -2.21
CA GLN A 60 17.45 0.59 -1.28
C GLN A 60 18.03 1.24 0.00
N SER A 61 17.56 2.43 0.35
CA SER A 61 18.00 3.09 1.58
C SER A 61 17.71 2.22 2.79
N LYS A 62 18.64 2.19 3.77
CA LYS A 62 18.41 1.47 5.02
C LYS A 62 17.33 2.16 5.84
N ALA A 63 16.50 1.34 6.48
CA ALA A 63 15.57 1.81 7.48
C ALA A 63 16.34 2.24 8.75
N VAL A 64 15.82 3.26 9.41
CA VAL A 64 16.37 3.81 10.66
C VAL A 64 15.24 3.89 11.68
N VAL A 65 15.52 3.51 12.92
CA VAL A 65 14.56 3.67 14.02
C VAL A 65 14.42 5.15 14.37
N PHE A 66 13.21 5.64 14.46
CA PHE A 66 12.90 6.97 14.97
C PHE A 66 12.53 6.85 16.44
N ASP A 67 13.47 7.23 17.31
CA ASP A 67 13.42 6.99 18.73
C ASP A 67 12.15 7.53 19.39
N GLU A 68 11.67 6.81 20.41
CA GLU A 68 10.45 7.13 21.15
C GLU A 68 10.52 8.49 21.86
N THR A 69 11.71 8.93 22.24
CA THR A 69 11.91 10.27 22.83
C THR A 69 11.54 11.40 21.86
N HIS A 70 11.57 11.15 20.57
CA HIS A 70 11.21 12.11 19.53
C HIS A 70 9.77 11.93 19.04
N CYS A 71 9.25 10.70 19.00
CA CYS A 71 7.91 10.42 18.48
C CYS A 71 6.83 10.33 19.56
N GLY A 72 7.19 10.33 20.84
CA GLY A 72 6.29 10.43 21.99
C GLY A 72 5.50 9.16 22.32
N GLN A 73 5.47 8.16 21.46
CA GLN A 73 4.77 6.90 21.68
C GLN A 73 5.52 5.71 21.07
N SER A 74 5.50 4.58 21.76
CA SER A 74 6.03 3.34 21.21
C SER A 74 5.18 2.80 20.05
N THR A 75 5.76 1.99 19.18
CA THR A 75 5.03 1.25 18.13
C THR A 75 3.95 0.35 18.75
N ALA A 76 4.22 -0.29 19.88
CA ALA A 76 3.25 -1.16 20.57
C ALA A 76 2.02 -0.39 21.06
N ASP A 77 2.20 0.80 21.65
CA ASP A 77 1.10 1.66 22.10
C ASP A 77 0.26 2.15 20.92
N LYS A 78 0.90 2.55 19.82
CA LYS A 78 0.22 2.95 18.58
C LYS A 78 -0.60 1.81 17.99
N LEU A 79 -0.07 0.60 17.95
CA LEU A 79 -0.80 -0.60 17.50
C LEU A 79 -2.01 -0.88 18.39
N THR A 80 -1.87 -0.74 19.70
CA THR A 80 -2.98 -0.93 20.65
C THR A 80 -4.09 0.09 20.42
N ALA A 81 -3.75 1.36 20.31
CA ALA A 81 -4.70 2.42 20.03
C ALA A 81 -5.38 2.26 18.66
N LEU A 82 -4.62 1.82 17.65
CA LEU A 82 -5.12 1.56 16.31
C LEU A 82 -6.13 0.42 16.29
N ARG A 83 -5.86 -0.69 16.98
CA ARG A 83 -6.78 -1.84 17.10
C ARG A 83 -8.11 -1.45 17.75
N THR A 84 -8.08 -0.58 18.75
CA THR A 84 -9.32 -0.04 19.35
C THR A 84 -10.15 0.69 18.29
N ARG A 85 -9.53 1.58 17.52
CA ARG A 85 -10.22 2.32 16.43
C ARG A 85 -10.72 1.39 15.31
N MET A 86 -9.97 0.34 14.99
CA MET A 86 -10.42 -0.67 14.01
C MET A 86 -11.69 -1.37 14.50
N ALA A 87 -11.74 -1.74 15.78
CA ALA A 87 -12.93 -2.36 16.39
C ALA A 87 -14.13 -1.42 16.36
N ASP A 88 -13.95 -0.15 16.73
CA ASP A 88 -14.99 0.89 16.66
C ASP A 88 -15.53 1.08 15.24
N ALA A 89 -14.66 0.95 14.23
CA ALA A 89 -15.02 1.01 12.82
C ALA A 89 -15.56 -0.33 12.27
N ASN A 90 -15.75 -1.34 13.12
CA ASN A 90 -16.17 -2.70 12.73
C ASN A 90 -15.23 -3.34 11.68
N ALA A 91 -13.95 -3.03 11.72
CA ALA A 91 -12.89 -3.64 10.92
C ALA A 91 -12.03 -4.57 11.79
N ASN A 92 -11.62 -5.71 11.25
CA ASN A 92 -10.69 -6.61 11.94
C ASN A 92 -9.31 -6.66 11.27
N THR A 93 -9.15 -5.95 10.16
CA THR A 93 -7.90 -5.82 9.43
C THR A 93 -7.78 -4.41 8.87
N LEU A 94 -6.57 -3.85 8.86
CA LEU A 94 -6.25 -2.57 8.23
C LEU A 94 -5.06 -2.76 7.28
N LEU A 95 -5.22 -2.32 6.05
CA LEU A 95 -4.13 -2.22 5.08
C LEU A 95 -3.64 -0.77 5.01
N LEU A 96 -2.38 -0.54 5.41
CA LEU A 96 -1.69 0.74 5.28
C LEU A 96 -0.88 0.77 3.98
N THR A 97 -1.11 1.79 3.18
CA THR A 97 -0.42 2.01 1.89
C THR A 97 0.24 3.38 1.80
N ALA A 98 -0.08 4.29 2.72
CA ALA A 98 0.55 5.60 2.79
C ALA A 98 1.89 5.50 3.54
N LEU A 99 2.96 5.98 2.93
CA LEU A 99 4.32 5.83 3.45
C LEU A 99 4.53 6.61 4.75
N ASP A 100 3.87 7.76 4.90
CA ASP A 100 3.87 8.58 6.11
C ASP A 100 3.15 7.89 7.28
N ASP A 101 2.01 7.26 7.03
CA ASP A 101 1.28 6.49 8.05
C ASP A 101 2.10 5.28 8.53
N ILE A 102 2.79 4.59 7.61
CA ILE A 102 3.69 3.48 7.90
C ILE A 102 4.88 3.96 8.75
N ALA A 103 5.53 5.05 8.33
CA ALA A 103 6.65 5.65 9.06
C ALA A 103 6.24 6.08 10.47
N LEU A 104 5.02 6.63 10.63
CA LEU A 104 4.46 7.04 11.91
C LEU A 104 4.14 5.84 12.80
N LEU A 105 3.46 4.81 12.26
CA LEU A 105 3.01 3.66 13.06
C LEU A 105 4.18 2.84 13.58
N PHE A 106 5.14 2.52 12.69
CA PHE A 106 6.26 1.64 13.02
C PHE A 106 7.49 2.38 13.59
N ASN A 107 7.42 3.71 13.76
CA ASN A 107 8.54 4.53 14.21
C ASN A 107 9.81 4.31 13.38
N LEU A 108 9.65 4.25 12.07
CA LEU A 108 10.74 4.08 11.12
C LEU A 108 10.89 5.28 10.20
N ARG A 109 12.12 5.53 9.77
CA ARG A 109 12.44 6.52 8.75
C ARG A 109 13.36 5.89 7.70
N GLY A 110 13.43 6.52 6.53
CA GLY A 110 14.34 6.14 5.46
C GLY A 110 14.49 7.27 4.46
N ALA A 111 15.18 7.02 3.37
CA ALA A 111 15.46 7.99 2.32
C ALA A 111 15.06 7.46 0.93
N ASP A 112 13.94 6.75 0.84
CA ASP A 112 13.44 6.22 -0.43
C ASP A 112 12.84 7.29 -1.33
N ILE A 113 12.39 8.39 -0.75
CA ILE A 113 11.82 9.54 -1.46
C ILE A 113 12.63 10.78 -1.08
N ASP A 114 13.09 11.52 -2.08
CA ASP A 114 13.86 12.75 -1.87
C ASP A 114 13.05 13.75 -1.03
N TYR A 115 13.71 14.35 -0.03
CA TYR A 115 13.14 15.32 0.90
C TYR A 115 11.98 14.83 1.77
N ASN A 116 11.69 13.51 1.76
CA ASN A 116 10.67 12.90 2.60
C ASN A 116 11.25 11.66 3.31
N PRO A 117 11.35 11.66 4.66
CA PRO A 117 12.04 10.60 5.40
C PRO A 117 11.16 9.35 5.56
N VAL A 118 10.71 8.77 4.48
CA VAL A 118 9.83 7.59 4.45
C VAL A 118 10.48 6.39 3.76
N LEU A 119 9.88 5.22 3.95
CA LEU A 119 10.25 3.96 3.33
C LEU A 119 9.12 3.45 2.44
N ILE A 120 9.46 2.90 1.28
CA ILE A 120 8.51 2.20 0.43
C ILE A 120 8.21 0.84 1.08
N ALA A 121 7.01 0.72 1.62
CA ALA A 121 6.54 -0.43 2.37
C ALA A 121 5.01 -0.49 2.37
N PHE A 122 4.44 -1.60 2.88
CA PHE A 122 3.04 -1.74 3.24
C PHE A 122 2.92 -2.23 4.68
N GLY A 123 1.80 -1.93 5.33
CA GLY A 123 1.46 -2.46 6.65
C GLY A 123 0.14 -3.22 6.61
N LEU A 124 0.12 -4.43 7.14
CA LEU A 124 -1.11 -5.19 7.36
C LEU A 124 -1.27 -5.46 8.85
N ILE A 125 -2.29 -4.86 9.44
CA ILE A 125 -2.57 -4.93 10.87
C ILE A 125 -3.88 -5.67 11.07
N THR A 126 -3.85 -6.72 11.88
CA THR A 126 -5.04 -7.43 12.31
C THR A 126 -5.32 -7.17 13.80
N ASP A 127 -6.41 -7.71 14.33
CA ASP A 127 -6.71 -7.68 15.75
C ASP A 127 -5.59 -8.30 16.62
N LYS A 128 -4.78 -9.21 16.06
CA LYS A 128 -3.71 -9.96 16.77
C LYS A 128 -2.31 -9.67 16.27
N ASP A 129 -2.14 -9.58 14.97
CA ASP A 129 -0.84 -9.49 14.32
C ASP A 129 -0.62 -8.11 13.67
N ALA A 130 0.64 -7.78 13.43
CA ALA A 130 1.05 -6.67 12.57
C ALA A 130 2.21 -7.14 11.70
N THR A 131 2.12 -6.89 10.40
CA THR A 131 3.18 -7.26 9.43
C THR A 131 3.59 -6.04 8.61
N LEU A 132 4.87 -5.76 8.57
CA LEU A 132 5.50 -4.78 7.69
C LEU A 132 6.05 -5.50 6.46
N PHE A 133 5.51 -5.19 5.28
CA PHE A 133 6.02 -5.68 4.00
C PHE A 133 7.01 -4.67 3.44
N ILE A 134 8.28 -5.02 3.42
CA ILE A 134 9.39 -4.15 3.03
C ILE A 134 10.51 -5.00 2.42
N ASN A 135 11.31 -4.41 1.52
CA ASN A 135 12.51 -5.10 1.06
C ASN A 135 13.41 -5.46 2.26
N PRO A 136 13.70 -6.76 2.48
CA PRO A 136 14.47 -7.24 3.63
C PRO A 136 15.89 -6.63 3.72
N ASP A 137 16.46 -6.22 2.59
CA ASP A 137 17.78 -5.58 2.56
C ASP A 137 17.80 -4.19 3.24
N LYS A 138 16.65 -3.57 3.45
CA LYS A 138 16.54 -2.30 4.18
C LYS A 138 16.61 -2.47 5.69
N LEU A 139 16.38 -3.67 6.21
CA LEU A 139 16.28 -3.95 7.64
C LEU A 139 17.66 -4.20 8.25
N THR A 140 18.10 -3.28 9.10
CA THR A 140 19.25 -3.46 9.99
C THR A 140 18.88 -4.31 11.19
N ASP A 141 19.88 -4.85 11.94
CA ASP A 141 19.63 -5.60 13.17
C ASP A 141 18.90 -4.75 14.22
N GLU A 142 19.22 -3.47 14.32
CA GLU A 142 18.54 -2.51 15.18
C GLU A 142 17.05 -2.37 14.83
N VAL A 143 16.73 -2.23 13.54
CA VAL A 143 15.35 -2.12 13.06
C VAL A 143 14.59 -3.42 13.31
N ARG A 144 15.22 -4.58 13.08
CA ARG A 144 14.60 -5.89 13.40
C ARG A 144 14.29 -6.02 14.89
N ALA A 145 15.26 -5.72 15.76
CA ALA A 145 15.05 -5.75 17.19
C ALA A 145 13.94 -4.78 17.66
N HIS A 146 13.86 -3.59 17.06
CA HIS A 146 12.81 -2.62 17.34
C HIS A 146 11.41 -3.15 16.95
N LEU A 147 11.27 -3.74 15.78
CA LEU A 147 10.01 -4.33 15.30
C LEU A 147 9.61 -5.56 16.11
N ASP A 148 10.57 -6.45 16.41
CA ASP A 148 10.35 -7.64 17.23
C ASP A 148 9.88 -7.29 18.64
N LYS A 149 10.47 -6.25 19.27
CA LYS A 149 10.02 -5.72 20.57
C LYS A 149 8.56 -5.28 20.56
N ALA A 150 8.07 -4.78 19.43
CA ALA A 150 6.69 -4.34 19.25
C ALA A 150 5.76 -5.47 18.77
N GLY A 151 6.25 -6.69 18.57
CA GLY A 151 5.50 -7.82 18.04
C GLY A 151 5.13 -7.66 16.55
N VAL A 152 5.93 -6.91 15.78
CA VAL A 152 5.74 -6.68 14.35
C VAL A 152 6.56 -7.68 13.55
N LYS A 153 5.88 -8.46 12.72
CA LYS A 153 6.51 -9.37 11.75
C LYS A 153 6.99 -8.60 10.53
N THR A 154 8.01 -9.10 9.84
CA THR A 154 8.45 -8.55 8.56
C THR A 154 8.30 -9.58 7.46
N ALA A 155 7.94 -9.13 6.25
CA ALA A 155 7.87 -9.96 5.04
C ALA A 155 8.41 -9.16 3.85
N ASP A 156 8.72 -9.86 2.75
CA ASP A 156 9.14 -9.18 1.53
C ASP A 156 8.03 -8.27 0.99
N TYR A 157 8.43 -7.14 0.40
CA TYR A 157 7.51 -6.15 -0.16
C TYR A 157 6.52 -6.75 -1.16
N THR A 158 6.95 -7.74 -1.93
CA THR A 158 6.15 -8.41 -2.95
C THR A 158 5.08 -9.35 -2.39
N GLU A 159 5.22 -9.76 -1.12
CA GLU A 159 4.30 -10.70 -0.46
C GLU A 159 2.97 -10.06 0.01
N VAL A 160 2.80 -8.75 -0.12
CA VAL A 160 1.55 -8.08 0.32
C VAL A 160 0.32 -8.57 -0.44
N LYS A 161 0.39 -8.78 -1.76
CA LYS A 161 -0.74 -9.30 -2.56
C LYS A 161 -1.08 -10.75 -2.18
N PRO A 162 -0.12 -11.69 -2.15
CA PRO A 162 -0.35 -13.04 -1.62
C PRO A 162 -0.97 -13.04 -0.21
N ALA A 163 -0.47 -12.19 0.69
CA ALA A 163 -0.99 -12.11 2.05
C ALA A 163 -2.46 -11.64 2.10
N LEU A 164 -2.84 -10.66 1.26
CA LEU A 164 -4.23 -10.21 1.14
C LEU A 164 -5.13 -11.32 0.60
N SER A 165 -4.70 -12.02 -0.45
CA SER A 165 -5.44 -13.14 -1.05
C SER A 165 -5.61 -14.33 -0.10
N ALA A 166 -4.74 -14.48 0.90
CA ALA A 166 -4.80 -15.55 1.91
C ALA A 166 -5.72 -15.22 3.09
N LEU A 167 -6.27 -14.01 3.18
CA LEU A 167 -7.18 -13.62 4.25
C LEU A 167 -8.49 -14.42 4.19
N ALA A 168 -9.07 -14.69 5.35
CA ALA A 168 -10.34 -15.41 5.43
C ALA A 168 -11.48 -14.59 4.78
N ALA A 169 -12.42 -15.27 4.14
CA ALA A 169 -13.53 -14.65 3.41
C ALA A 169 -14.43 -13.71 4.26
N ASN A 170 -14.40 -13.86 5.59
CA ASN A 170 -15.13 -12.99 6.51
C ASN A 170 -14.29 -11.79 7.01
N THR A 171 -13.10 -11.57 6.49
CA THR A 171 -12.24 -10.45 6.86
C THR A 171 -12.85 -9.13 6.41
N ARG A 172 -12.93 -8.17 7.34
CA ARG A 172 -13.36 -6.81 7.06
C ARG A 172 -12.13 -5.89 7.07
N ILE A 173 -11.68 -5.54 5.87
CA ILE A 173 -10.47 -4.74 5.68
C ILE A 173 -10.83 -3.26 5.61
N ALA A 174 -10.29 -2.46 6.52
CA ALA A 174 -10.24 -1.02 6.38
C ALA A 174 -9.08 -0.62 5.47
N VAL A 175 -9.33 0.33 4.57
CA VAL A 175 -8.32 0.85 3.65
C VAL A 175 -8.68 2.28 3.26
N ASP A 176 -7.68 3.14 3.05
CA ASP A 176 -7.91 4.47 2.47
C ASP A 176 -8.07 4.35 0.94
N PRO A 177 -9.28 4.59 0.38
CA PRO A 177 -9.52 4.40 -1.05
C PRO A 177 -8.88 5.48 -1.94
N VAL A 178 -8.33 6.54 -1.35
CA VAL A 178 -7.57 7.58 -2.06
C VAL A 178 -6.10 7.19 -2.20
N LYS A 179 -5.54 6.51 -1.19
CA LYS A 179 -4.11 6.15 -1.12
C LYS A 179 -3.83 4.71 -1.56
N CYS A 180 -4.76 3.79 -1.38
CA CYS A 180 -4.60 2.40 -1.80
C CYS A 180 -4.79 2.25 -3.31
N ASN A 181 -3.87 1.55 -3.97
CA ASN A 181 -4.01 1.25 -5.39
C ASN A 181 -5.07 0.16 -5.65
N TYR A 182 -5.60 0.17 -6.86
CA TYR A 182 -6.68 -0.72 -7.25
C TYR A 182 -6.25 -2.20 -7.34
N ALA A 183 -4.97 -2.48 -7.61
CA ALA A 183 -4.45 -3.86 -7.65
C ALA A 183 -4.51 -4.53 -6.28
N LEU A 184 -4.16 -3.81 -5.19
CA LEU A 184 -4.27 -4.32 -3.82
C LEU A 184 -5.73 -4.50 -3.38
N TYR A 185 -6.64 -3.66 -3.89
CA TYR A 185 -8.07 -3.78 -3.61
C TYR A 185 -8.69 -5.02 -4.27
N LYS A 186 -8.16 -5.44 -5.42
CA LYS A 186 -8.61 -6.64 -6.13
C LYS A 186 -8.07 -7.95 -5.54
N ALA A 187 -6.91 -7.90 -4.87
CA ALA A 187 -6.25 -9.07 -4.29
C ALA A 187 -7.02 -9.65 -3.13
#